data_e9513053fa12da731c4ce331cb388d7f
#
_entry.id   e9513053fa12da731c4ce331cb388d7f
#
_cell.length_a   1.000
_cell.length_b   1.000
_cell.length_c   1.000
_cell.angle_alpha   90.00
_cell.angle_beta   90.00
_cell.angle_gamma   90.00
#
_symmetry.space_group_name_H-M   'P 1'
#
loop_
_entity.id
_entity.type
_entity.pdbx_description
1 polymer ?
#
loop_
_entity_poly.entity_id
_entity_poly.type
_entity_poly.pdbx_seq_one_letter_code
_entity_poly.pdbx_strand_id
1 'polypeptide(L)'
;MLKVIAEDFIKPEHLDTVLPWYAELVEKTRQEPLCIAYDLYVDQKDPGHFIFVEQWPDQAALDAHCQTAHFTRLVPQINAYQAKPSRVLLMDAF
;
A
#
# COMPACT_ATOMS: atom_id res chain seq x y z
N MET A 1 -7.19 -3.41 -17.35
CA MET A 1 -6.52 -3.66 -16.07
C MET A 1 -5.96 -2.38 -15.51
N LEU A 2 -6.17 -2.16 -14.23
CA LEU A 2 -5.64 -0.99 -13.54
C LEU A 2 -4.34 -1.37 -12.83
N LYS A 3 -3.28 -0.62 -13.06
CA LYS A 3 -2.01 -0.74 -12.34
C LYS A 3 -1.83 0.45 -11.41
N VAL A 4 -1.39 0.18 -10.19
CA VAL A 4 -1.25 1.21 -9.16
C VAL A 4 0.16 1.19 -8.59
N ILE A 5 0.73 2.37 -8.40
CA ILE A 5 1.90 2.56 -7.55
C ILE A 5 1.48 3.48 -6.40
N ALA A 6 1.73 3.03 -5.17
CA ALA A 6 1.49 3.84 -3.98
C ALA A 6 2.79 3.96 -3.20
N GLU A 7 3.20 5.19 -2.92
CA GLU A 7 4.44 5.47 -2.22
C GLU A 7 4.16 6.03 -0.83
N ASP A 8 4.81 5.44 0.18
CA ASP A 8 4.79 5.92 1.55
C ASP A 8 6.20 6.38 1.97
N PHE A 9 6.23 7.37 2.85
CA PHE A 9 7.48 7.99 3.31
C PHE A 9 7.48 7.99 4.84
N ILE A 10 7.94 6.89 5.42
CA ILE A 10 7.88 6.66 6.88
C ILE A 10 9.06 7.34 7.56
N LYS A 11 8.79 7.99 8.69
CA LYS A 11 9.84 8.54 9.55
C LYS A 11 10.75 7.42 10.02
N PRO A 12 12.09 7.54 9.86
CA PRO A 12 13.02 6.44 10.16
C PRO A 12 12.91 5.90 11.58
N GLU A 13 12.62 6.75 12.55
CA GLU A 13 12.50 6.36 13.96
C GLU A 13 11.25 5.51 14.25
N HIS A 14 10.32 5.37 13.29
CA HIS A 14 9.07 4.64 13.45
C HIS A 14 8.98 3.37 12.58
N LEU A 15 10.08 2.97 11.95
CA LEU A 15 10.06 1.81 11.05
C LEU A 15 9.61 0.53 11.78
N ASP A 16 10.13 0.28 12.97
CA ASP A 16 9.76 -0.92 13.73
C ASP A 16 8.27 -0.96 14.08
N THR A 17 7.65 0.21 14.25
CA THR A 17 6.22 0.31 14.55
C THR A 17 5.36 -0.07 13.35
N VAL A 18 5.72 0.37 12.14
CA VAL A 18 4.86 0.18 10.96
C VAL A 18 5.10 -1.16 10.25
N LEU A 19 6.25 -1.78 10.41
CA LEU A 19 6.57 -3.02 9.68
C LEU A 19 5.55 -4.14 9.90
N PRO A 20 5.08 -4.43 11.14
CA PRO A 20 4.05 -5.44 11.32
C PRO A 20 2.72 -5.09 10.65
N TRP A 21 2.37 -3.80 10.60
CA TRP A 21 1.15 -3.35 9.94
C TRP A 21 1.23 -3.51 8.42
N TYR A 22 2.38 -3.21 7.83
CA TYR A 22 2.61 -3.48 6.40
C TYR A 22 2.52 -4.97 6.09
N ALA A 23 3.11 -5.81 6.92
CA ALA A 23 3.05 -7.26 6.72
C ALA A 23 1.62 -7.77 6.74
N GLU A 24 0.80 -7.32 7.69
CA GLU A 24 -0.61 -7.69 7.77
C GLU A 24 -1.40 -7.15 6.57
N LEU A 25 -1.17 -5.91 6.18
CA LEU A 25 -1.85 -5.29 5.05
C LEU A 25 -1.60 -6.08 3.75
N VAL A 26 -0.35 -6.44 3.49
CA VAL A 26 0.02 -7.21 2.31
C VAL A 26 -0.64 -8.58 2.34
N GLU A 27 -0.54 -9.29 3.45
CA GLU A 27 -1.12 -10.64 3.58
C GLU A 27 -2.62 -10.65 3.34
N LYS A 28 -3.35 -9.76 4.01
CA LYS A 28 -4.81 -9.72 3.91
C LYS A 28 -5.28 -9.21 2.56
N THR A 29 -4.59 -8.24 1.97
CA THR A 29 -4.93 -7.73 0.65
C THR A 29 -4.80 -8.81 -0.42
N ARG A 30 -3.77 -9.65 -0.36
CA ARG A 30 -3.58 -10.76 -1.29
C ARG A 30 -4.70 -11.80 -1.23
N GLN A 31 -5.46 -11.84 -0.14
CA GLN A 31 -6.60 -12.75 0.02
C GLN A 31 -7.90 -12.17 -0.56
N GLU A 32 -7.92 -10.90 -0.93
CA GLU A 32 -9.11 -10.28 -1.54
C GLU A 32 -9.40 -10.93 -2.90
N PRO A 33 -10.68 -11.27 -3.18
CA PRO A 33 -11.03 -12.00 -4.40
C PRO A 33 -10.61 -11.30 -5.70
N LEU A 34 -10.60 -9.97 -5.71
CA LEU A 34 -10.30 -9.19 -6.92
C LEU A 34 -8.84 -8.71 -6.98
N CYS A 35 -8.01 -9.07 -6.00
CA CYS A 35 -6.59 -8.71 -6.02
C CYS A 35 -5.84 -9.56 -7.02
N ILE A 36 -5.28 -8.95 -8.07
CA ILE A 36 -4.45 -9.64 -9.04
C ILE A 36 -3.01 -9.68 -8.57
N ALA A 37 -2.48 -8.54 -8.10
CA ALA A 37 -1.13 -8.45 -7.55
C ALA A 37 -1.09 -7.34 -6.50
N TYR A 38 -0.35 -7.57 -5.44
CA TYR A 38 -0.15 -6.60 -4.38
C TYR A 38 1.19 -6.86 -3.72
N ASP A 39 2.19 -6.10 -4.13
CA ASP A 39 3.57 -6.28 -3.70
C ASP A 39 4.09 -5.00 -3.06
N LEU A 40 4.84 -5.15 -1.98
CA LEU A 40 5.46 -4.04 -1.27
C LEU A 40 6.97 -4.14 -1.39
N TYR A 41 7.58 -3.03 -1.81
CA TYR A 41 9.02 -2.90 -1.95
C TYR A 41 9.55 -1.78 -1.08
N VAL A 42 10.82 -1.85 -0.75
CA VAL A 42 11.53 -0.81 -0.01
C VAL A 42 12.66 -0.29 -0.89
N ASP A 43 12.81 1.03 -0.95
CA ASP A 43 13.91 1.68 -1.65
C ASP A 43 15.24 1.27 -0.98
N GLN A 44 16.20 0.77 -1.79
CA GLN A 44 17.50 0.34 -1.28
C GLN A 44 18.27 1.47 -0.60
N LYS A 45 18.01 2.72 -0.99
CA LYS A 45 18.73 3.89 -0.49
C LYS A 45 18.00 4.65 0.61
N ASP A 46 16.72 4.32 0.85
CA ASP A 46 15.90 4.98 1.86
C ASP A 46 14.97 3.95 2.51
N PRO A 47 15.30 3.48 3.73
CA PRO A 47 14.51 2.43 4.38
C PRO A 47 13.11 2.89 4.82
N GLY A 48 12.81 4.19 4.77
CA GLY A 48 11.48 4.73 5.05
C GLY A 48 10.62 4.89 3.80
N HIS A 49 11.18 4.67 2.61
CA HIS A 49 10.47 4.84 1.35
C HIS A 49 9.92 3.49 0.87
N PHE A 50 8.61 3.28 1.07
CA PHE A 50 7.91 2.06 0.70
C PHE A 50 7.10 2.27 -0.57
N ILE A 51 7.12 1.30 -1.46
CA ILE A 51 6.41 1.36 -2.73
C ILE A 51 5.53 0.13 -2.88
N PHE A 52 4.21 0.33 -2.91
CA PHE A 52 3.28 -0.71 -3.32
C PHE A 52 3.18 -0.74 -4.84
N VAL A 53 3.26 -1.93 -5.42
CA VAL A 53 2.97 -2.18 -6.83
C VAL A 53 1.76 -3.09 -6.88
N GLU A 54 0.65 -2.60 -7.43
CA GLU A 54 -0.65 -3.27 -7.35
C GLU A 54 -1.25 -3.44 -8.74
N GLN A 55 -2.07 -4.48 -8.88
CA GLN A 55 -2.85 -4.69 -10.09
C GLN A 55 -4.25 -5.15 -9.74
N TRP A 56 -5.24 -4.48 -10.30
CA TRP A 56 -6.67 -4.71 -10.07
C TRP A 56 -7.39 -4.83 -11.41
N PRO A 57 -8.52 -5.56 -11.48
CA PRO A 57 -9.28 -5.66 -12.73
C PRO A 57 -9.75 -4.30 -13.24
N ASP A 58 -10.20 -3.43 -12.33
CA ASP A 58 -10.76 -2.12 -12.65
C ASP A 58 -10.76 -1.20 -11.43
N GLN A 59 -11.26 0.02 -11.62
CA GLN A 59 -11.37 1.02 -10.54
C GLN A 59 -12.31 0.54 -9.42
N ALA A 60 -13.39 -0.14 -9.75
CA ALA A 60 -14.34 -0.61 -8.75
C ALA A 60 -13.69 -1.60 -7.78
N ALA A 61 -12.80 -2.47 -8.28
CA ALA A 61 -12.05 -3.40 -7.44
C ALA A 61 -11.10 -2.66 -6.49
N LEU A 62 -10.41 -1.63 -6.97
CA LEU A 62 -9.56 -0.80 -6.12
C LEU A 62 -10.39 -0.08 -5.06
N ASP A 63 -11.54 0.48 -5.44
CA ASP A 63 -12.42 1.16 -4.49
C ASP A 63 -12.91 0.20 -3.39
N ALA A 64 -13.25 -1.03 -3.76
CA ALA A 64 -13.64 -2.07 -2.81
C ALA A 64 -12.49 -2.41 -1.84
N HIS A 65 -11.26 -2.50 -2.35
CA HIS A 65 -10.07 -2.69 -1.51
C HIS A 65 -9.95 -1.60 -0.44
N CYS A 66 -10.16 -0.36 -0.81
CA CYS A 66 -10.07 0.77 0.12
C CYS A 66 -11.17 0.78 1.19
N GLN A 67 -12.21 -0.04 1.04
CA GLN A 67 -13.30 -0.18 2.01
C GLN A 67 -13.15 -1.41 2.92
N THR A 68 -12.14 -2.24 2.70
CA THR A 68 -11.94 -3.45 3.50
C THR A 68 -11.60 -3.10 4.96
N ALA A 69 -11.88 -4.04 5.88
CA ALA A 69 -11.59 -3.84 7.29
C ALA A 69 -10.07 -3.66 7.52
N HIS A 70 -9.24 -4.44 6.85
CA HIS A 70 -7.78 -4.32 7.01
C HIS A 70 -7.26 -2.99 6.48
N PHE A 71 -7.76 -2.51 5.34
CA PHE A 71 -7.34 -1.21 4.80
C PHE A 71 -7.73 -0.06 5.74
N THR A 72 -9.01 0.00 6.12
CA THR A 72 -9.55 1.12 6.94
C THR A 72 -8.97 1.13 8.35
N ARG A 73 -8.48 0.00 8.85
CA ARG A 73 -7.82 -0.09 10.16
C ARG A 73 -6.33 0.23 10.08
N LEU A 74 -5.62 -0.35 9.12
CA LEU A 74 -4.15 -0.30 9.07
C LEU A 74 -3.63 0.97 8.40
N VAL A 75 -4.24 1.40 7.31
CA VAL A 75 -3.71 2.54 6.53
C VAL A 75 -3.71 3.85 7.32
N PRO A 76 -4.78 4.22 8.05
CA PRO A 76 -4.72 5.43 8.89
C PRO A 76 -3.64 5.36 9.98
N GLN A 77 -3.40 4.18 10.56
CA GLN A 77 -2.35 3.99 11.55
C GLN A 77 -0.96 4.22 10.93
N ILE A 78 -0.71 3.64 9.77
CA ILE A 78 0.55 3.82 9.04
C ILE A 78 0.74 5.30 8.67
N ASN A 79 -0.31 5.94 8.18
CA ASN A 79 -0.25 7.34 7.76
C ASN A 79 0.15 8.29 8.89
N ALA A 80 -0.16 7.95 10.13
CA ALA A 80 0.23 8.77 11.29
C ALA A 80 1.76 8.87 11.46
N TYR A 81 2.52 7.95 10.88
CA TYR A 81 3.98 7.92 10.99
C TYR A 81 4.70 8.36 9.70
N GLN A 82 3.97 8.92 8.75
CA GLN A 82 4.58 9.41 7.52
C GLN A 82 5.24 10.76 7.71
N ALA A 83 6.43 10.94 7.12
CA ALA A 83 7.15 12.20 7.14
C ALA A 83 6.53 13.23 6.19
N LYS A 84 5.82 12.76 5.16
CA LYS A 84 5.09 13.57 4.18
C LYS A 84 3.95 12.73 3.60
N PRO A 85 2.96 13.37 2.94
CA PRO A 85 1.81 12.63 2.39
C PRO A 85 2.24 11.53 1.42
N SER A 86 1.52 10.40 1.45
CA SER A 86 1.70 9.33 0.47
C SER A 86 1.32 9.82 -0.93
N ARG A 87 1.89 9.17 -1.94
CA ARG A 87 1.64 9.48 -3.33
C ARG A 87 1.07 8.26 -4.03
N VAL A 88 -0.05 8.43 -4.74
CA VAL A 88 -0.70 7.34 -5.46
C VAL A 88 -0.75 7.68 -6.94
N LEU A 89 -0.37 6.73 -7.78
CA LEU A 89 -0.38 6.86 -9.22
C LEU A 89 -1.22 5.71 -9.81
N LEU A 90 -2.28 6.08 -10.53
CA LEU A 90 -3.13 5.13 -11.25
C LEU A 90 -2.71 5.12 -12.71
N MET A 91 -2.49 3.92 -13.26
CA MET A 91 -1.89 3.77 -14.58
C MET A 91 -2.69 2.78 -15.43
N ASP A 92 -2.80 3.09 -16.71
CA ASP A 92 -3.26 2.17 -17.74
C ASP A 92 -2.07 1.69 -18.56
N ALA A 93 -2.19 0.49 -19.12
CA ALA A 93 -1.17 0.00 -20.05
C ALA A 93 -1.12 0.88 -21.30
N PHE A 94 0.09 1.16 -21.78
CA PHE A 94 0.27 1.87 -23.04
C PHE A 94 -0.12 0.93 -24.22
#